data_afefab424230d97100c9548e1354884a
#
_entry.id   afefab424230d97100c9548e1354884a
#
_cell.length_a   1.000
_cell.length_b   1.000
_cell.length_c   1.000
_cell.angle_alpha   90.00
_cell.angle_beta   90.00
_cell.angle_gamma   90.00
#
_symmetry.space_group_name_H-M   'P 1'
#
loop_
_entity.id
_entity.type
_entity.pdbx_description
1 polymer ?
#
loop_
_entity_poly.entity_id
_entity_poly.type
_entity_poly.pdbx_seq_one_letter_code
_entity_poly.pdbx_strand_id
1 'polypeptide(L)'
;MKKAFGVVILFVGLLDVARAAAESPPPQFDAKAAERFAKLALACVAKEYPNKISHVLNSDADVAPPRKLTPAFSGCYDWHSSVHGHWLLVRLLRTFPNASFAAQAREALRKSLSAENLKQEAAYLRGEGRASFERPYGLSWLLRLGAELREWDDDQAREMSANLRPLEDMAIERLKAWLPKLSHPVRIGEHDQTAFGLGLMLDYARTTKNDSFARLVSDAARKFFLSDKDCPLNYEPSGEDFLSPCLGEADVMRRVLTQVEFTKWLTDFMPQIPMTGNPPSHGPGAASGDWLKPVVSPDPSDPKLAHLDGLNLSRAWMLEGILSALPQDDRRRAALQAAAEAHRTAGLAAVTGAHYEGGHWLGSFAVYLTTQRGIQKEGTTSQKKNGASEKAGP
;
A
#
# COMPACT_ATOMS: atom_id res chain seq x y z
N MET A 1 -20.37 -81.86 -32.61
CA MET A 1 -20.29 -81.35 -31.23
C MET A 1 -19.22 -80.24 -31.20
N LYS A 2 -19.63 -78.98 -31.29
CA LYS A 2 -18.75 -77.81 -31.21
C LYS A 2 -19.08 -77.06 -29.96
N LYS A 3 -18.18 -76.99 -28.99
CA LYS A 3 -18.30 -76.24 -27.77
C LYS A 3 -17.91 -74.77 -28.02
N ALA A 4 -18.84 -73.87 -27.81
CA ALA A 4 -18.58 -72.44 -27.83
C ALA A 4 -18.04 -71.97 -26.45
N PHE A 5 -16.87 -71.38 -26.43
CA PHE A 5 -16.32 -70.69 -25.25
C PHE A 5 -16.75 -69.21 -25.32
N GLY A 6 -17.55 -68.80 -24.34
CA GLY A 6 -17.89 -67.41 -24.16
C GLY A 6 -16.82 -66.69 -23.33
N VAL A 7 -16.24 -65.67 -23.90
CA VAL A 7 -15.32 -64.78 -23.20
C VAL A 7 -16.16 -63.67 -22.55
N VAL A 8 -16.13 -63.62 -21.23
CA VAL A 8 -16.70 -62.50 -20.41
C VAL A 8 -15.63 -61.46 -20.26
N ILE A 9 -15.82 -60.30 -20.91
CA ILE A 9 -14.93 -59.13 -20.71
C ILE A 9 -15.48 -58.35 -19.51
N LEU A 10 -14.74 -58.37 -18.41
CA LEU A 10 -15.00 -57.53 -17.25
C LEU A 10 -14.46 -56.11 -17.53
N PHE A 11 -15.36 -55.14 -17.73
CA PHE A 11 -15.00 -53.72 -17.74
C PHE A 11 -14.78 -53.27 -16.29
N VAL A 12 -13.54 -53.12 -15.88
CA VAL A 12 -13.16 -52.45 -14.66
C VAL A 12 -13.16 -50.94 -14.99
N GLY A 13 -14.22 -50.24 -14.57
CA GLY A 13 -14.26 -48.80 -14.67
C GLY A 13 -13.24 -48.19 -13.69
N LEU A 14 -12.19 -47.59 -14.22
CA LEU A 14 -11.33 -46.68 -13.47
C LEU A 14 -12.13 -45.39 -13.20
N LEU A 15 -12.63 -45.29 -11.99
CA LEU A 15 -13.09 -43.99 -11.42
C LEU A 15 -11.81 -43.17 -11.11
N ASP A 16 -11.44 -42.29 -12.00
CA ASP A 16 -10.51 -41.19 -11.72
C ASP A 16 -11.13 -40.28 -10.67
N VAL A 17 -10.82 -40.53 -9.42
CA VAL A 17 -11.02 -39.57 -8.33
C VAL A 17 -9.98 -38.47 -8.52
N ALA A 18 -10.33 -37.44 -9.29
CA ALA A 18 -9.62 -36.16 -9.29
C ALA A 18 -9.67 -35.62 -7.85
N ARG A 19 -8.65 -35.91 -7.08
CA ARG A 19 -8.41 -35.38 -5.74
C ARG A 19 -8.10 -33.89 -5.96
N ALA A 20 -9.12 -33.03 -5.83
CA ALA A 20 -8.91 -31.61 -5.73
C ALA A 20 -7.90 -31.39 -4.61
N ALA A 21 -6.68 -31.00 -4.94
CA ALA A 21 -5.72 -30.52 -3.97
C ALA A 21 -6.38 -29.28 -3.33
N ALA A 22 -6.77 -29.40 -2.08
CA ALA A 22 -7.21 -28.27 -1.30
C ALA A 22 -6.02 -27.32 -1.27
N GLU A 23 -6.13 -26.20 -2.01
CA GLU A 23 -5.16 -25.12 -1.96
C GLU A 23 -5.01 -24.72 -0.49
N SER A 24 -3.81 -24.84 0.04
CA SER A 24 -3.49 -24.38 1.38
C SER A 24 -3.84 -22.88 1.44
N PRO A 25 -4.56 -22.41 2.45
CA PRO A 25 -4.83 -20.99 2.58
C PRO A 25 -3.51 -20.21 2.51
N PRO A 26 -3.48 -19.05 1.88
CA PRO A 26 -2.27 -18.25 1.76
C PRO A 26 -1.64 -18.06 3.13
N PRO A 27 -0.30 -18.09 3.26
CA PRO A 27 0.37 -18.03 4.54
C PRO A 27 -0.11 -16.79 5.30
N GLN A 28 -0.73 -17.02 6.44
CA GLN A 28 -1.23 -15.96 7.30
C GLN A 28 -0.04 -15.11 7.75
N PHE A 29 -0.15 -13.78 7.65
CA PHE A 29 0.86 -12.87 8.12
C PHE A 29 1.05 -13.02 9.64
N ASP A 30 2.11 -13.69 10.04
CA ASP A 30 2.42 -14.08 11.41
C ASP A 30 3.53 -13.21 12.05
N ALA A 31 3.81 -13.43 13.31
CA ALA A 31 4.84 -12.73 14.06
C ALA A 31 6.25 -12.94 13.47
N LYS A 32 6.53 -14.10 12.84
CA LYS A 32 7.82 -14.40 12.21
C LYS A 32 8.01 -13.58 10.93
N ALA A 33 6.98 -13.46 10.11
CA ALA A 33 6.98 -12.59 8.93
C ALA A 33 7.11 -11.12 9.35
N ALA A 34 6.39 -10.71 10.40
CA ALA A 34 6.48 -9.37 10.97
C ALA A 34 7.90 -9.05 11.46
N GLU A 35 8.56 -9.99 12.15
CA GLU A 35 9.96 -9.83 12.61
C GLU A 35 10.91 -9.62 11.44
N ARG A 36 10.76 -10.37 10.35
CA ARG A 36 11.58 -10.19 9.14
C ARG A 36 11.46 -8.78 8.59
N PHE A 37 10.25 -8.27 8.45
CA PHE A 37 10.03 -6.92 7.93
C PHE A 37 10.44 -5.82 8.93
N ALA A 38 10.24 -6.04 10.23
CA ALA A 38 10.73 -5.12 11.26
C ALA A 38 12.25 -4.97 11.23
N LYS A 39 12.99 -6.08 11.01
CA LYS A 39 14.46 -6.06 10.89
C LYS A 39 14.93 -5.19 9.72
N LEU A 40 14.24 -5.22 8.58
CA LEU A 40 14.58 -4.36 7.44
C LEU A 40 14.46 -2.88 7.79
N ALA A 41 13.36 -2.48 8.41
CA ALA A 41 13.16 -1.10 8.83
C ALA A 41 14.16 -0.68 9.94
N LEU A 42 14.37 -1.52 10.94
CA LEU A 42 15.34 -1.25 12.02
C LEU A 42 16.77 -1.13 11.53
N ALA A 43 17.13 -1.84 10.45
CA ALA A 43 18.45 -1.75 9.83
C ALA A 43 18.67 -0.42 9.08
N CYS A 44 17.60 0.33 8.76
CA CYS A 44 17.72 1.54 7.95
C CYS A 44 17.29 2.82 8.68
N VAL A 45 16.23 2.83 9.53
CA VAL A 45 15.70 4.10 10.11
C VAL A 45 16.70 4.93 10.91
N ALA A 46 17.73 4.30 11.45
CA ALA A 46 18.82 4.97 12.16
C ALA A 46 20.13 5.05 11.34
N LYS A 47 20.14 4.53 10.10
CA LYS A 47 21.32 4.51 9.25
C LYS A 47 21.34 5.74 8.36
N GLU A 48 22.22 6.69 8.69
CA GLU A 48 22.29 7.98 7.99
C GLU A 48 22.78 7.86 6.54
N TYR A 49 23.68 6.91 6.22
CA TYR A 49 24.29 6.76 4.91
C TYR A 49 24.20 5.33 4.37
N PRO A 50 24.06 5.15 3.01
CA PRO A 50 23.93 6.19 1.99
C PRO A 50 22.63 6.96 2.10
N ASN A 51 22.61 8.26 1.67
CA ASN A 51 21.42 9.10 1.75
C ASN A 51 21.32 10.04 0.55
N LYS A 52 20.12 10.23 0.04
CA LYS A 52 19.78 11.12 -1.06
C LYS A 52 18.95 12.28 -0.52
N ILE A 53 19.57 13.44 -0.35
CA ILE A 53 18.87 14.69 -0.05
C ILE A 53 18.39 15.31 -1.36
N SER A 54 17.09 15.60 -1.45
CA SER A 54 16.45 16.20 -2.62
C SER A 54 15.82 17.54 -2.24
N HIS A 55 16.63 18.60 -2.16
CA HIS A 55 16.16 19.97 -1.96
C HIS A 55 16.92 20.98 -2.82
N VAL A 56 16.32 22.15 -3.00
CA VAL A 56 16.96 23.27 -3.66
C VAL A 56 17.95 23.92 -2.71
N LEU A 57 19.18 24.15 -3.16
CA LEU A 57 20.19 24.94 -2.44
C LEU A 57 20.09 26.39 -2.90
N ASN A 58 19.84 27.30 -1.97
CA ASN A 58 19.83 28.73 -2.24
C ASN A 58 21.21 29.35 -1.90
N SER A 59 21.99 28.70 -1.04
CA SER A 59 23.33 29.09 -0.64
C SER A 59 24.09 27.90 0.03
N ASP A 60 25.35 28.09 0.35
CA ASP A 60 26.17 27.12 1.08
C ASP A 60 25.58 26.79 2.46
N ALA A 61 24.77 27.68 3.03
CA ALA A 61 24.08 27.43 4.30
C ALA A 61 23.04 26.31 4.24
N ASP A 62 22.59 25.94 3.06
CA ASP A 62 21.67 24.83 2.86
C ASP A 62 22.36 23.45 2.84
N VAL A 63 23.70 23.43 2.83
CA VAL A 63 24.48 22.18 2.81
C VAL A 63 24.72 21.70 4.23
N ALA A 64 24.10 20.60 4.60
CA ALA A 64 24.31 19.96 5.89
C ALA A 64 24.05 18.44 5.82
N PRO A 65 24.58 17.63 6.76
CA PRO A 65 24.28 16.20 6.78
C PRO A 65 22.81 15.94 7.15
N PRO A 66 22.23 14.79 6.71
CA PRO A 66 20.83 14.44 6.93
C PRO A 66 20.34 14.66 8.36
N ARG A 67 21.10 14.20 9.37
CA ARG A 67 20.75 14.36 10.81
C ARG A 67 20.59 15.82 11.28
N LYS A 68 21.16 16.78 10.55
CA LYS A 68 21.00 18.22 10.84
C LYS A 68 19.85 18.85 10.07
N LEU A 69 19.55 18.34 8.88
CA LEU A 69 18.47 18.85 8.05
C LEU A 69 17.13 18.28 8.50
N THR A 70 17.06 16.96 8.60
CA THR A 70 15.83 16.19 8.84
C THR A 70 16.05 15.16 9.96
N PRO A 71 16.23 15.59 11.22
CA PRO A 71 16.68 14.71 12.31
C PRO A 71 15.67 13.61 12.67
N ALA A 72 14.38 13.81 12.43
CA ALA A 72 13.38 12.78 12.67
C ALA A 72 13.45 11.67 11.62
N PHE A 73 13.71 12.01 10.36
CA PHE A 73 13.71 11.10 9.22
C PHE A 73 15.02 11.13 8.43
N SER A 74 16.14 11.14 9.15
CA SER A 74 17.50 11.20 8.58
C SER A 74 18.05 9.85 8.13
N GLY A 75 17.39 8.76 8.47
CA GLY A 75 17.80 7.40 8.11
C GLY A 75 17.26 6.90 6.79
N CYS A 76 17.52 5.63 6.53
CA CYS A 76 17.22 4.97 5.25
C CYS A 76 17.95 5.67 4.08
N TYR A 77 17.42 5.64 2.87
CA TYR A 77 18.07 6.22 1.69
C TYR A 77 17.65 7.66 1.43
N ASP A 78 16.39 7.98 1.73
CA ASP A 78 15.78 9.29 1.54
C ASP A 78 14.69 9.56 2.57
N TRP A 79 14.16 10.77 2.57
CA TRP A 79 13.20 11.20 3.57
C TRP A 79 11.93 10.33 3.59
N HIS A 80 11.34 10.06 2.43
CA HIS A 80 10.09 9.28 2.36
C HIS A 80 10.29 7.81 2.75
N SER A 81 11.41 7.18 2.38
CA SER A 81 11.71 5.81 2.80
C SER A 81 11.91 5.70 4.32
N SER A 82 12.50 6.73 4.93
CA SER A 82 12.54 6.83 6.39
C SER A 82 11.14 6.95 6.99
N VAL A 83 10.29 7.83 6.46
CA VAL A 83 8.90 8.03 6.94
C VAL A 83 8.10 6.72 6.90
N HIS A 84 8.07 6.03 5.76
CA HIS A 84 7.30 4.79 5.68
C HIS A 84 7.97 3.60 6.38
N GLY A 85 9.28 3.64 6.62
CA GLY A 85 9.96 2.72 7.53
C GLY A 85 9.49 2.89 8.98
N HIS A 86 9.33 4.13 9.45
CA HIS A 86 8.72 4.43 10.76
C HIS A 86 7.25 4.00 10.82
N TRP A 87 6.48 4.26 9.75
CA TRP A 87 5.11 3.76 9.63
C TRP A 87 5.04 2.22 9.76
N LEU A 88 5.93 1.50 9.09
CA LEU A 88 6.03 0.05 9.17
C LEU A 88 6.21 -0.40 10.63
N LEU A 89 7.16 0.22 11.36
CA LEU A 89 7.42 -0.13 12.77
C LEU A 89 6.20 0.12 13.65
N VAL A 90 5.51 1.27 13.48
CA VAL A 90 4.27 1.58 14.21
C VAL A 90 3.19 0.54 13.89
N ARG A 91 3.00 0.21 12.61
CA ARG A 91 2.01 -0.77 12.17
C ARG A 91 2.27 -2.16 12.77
N LEU A 92 3.51 -2.60 12.79
CA LEU A 92 3.89 -3.89 13.34
C LEU A 92 3.77 -3.94 14.86
N LEU A 93 4.16 -2.89 15.58
CA LEU A 93 3.97 -2.80 17.03
C LEU A 93 2.50 -2.84 17.43
N ARG A 94 1.64 -2.17 16.66
CA ARG A 94 0.20 -2.20 16.89
C ARG A 94 -0.40 -3.59 16.67
N THR A 95 0.13 -4.35 15.70
CA THR A 95 -0.36 -5.68 15.34
C THR A 95 0.24 -6.78 16.22
N PHE A 96 1.53 -6.65 16.58
CA PHE A 96 2.31 -7.62 17.34
C PHE A 96 3.06 -6.94 18.51
N PRO A 97 2.35 -6.43 19.53
CA PRO A 97 2.93 -5.60 20.59
C PRO A 97 3.98 -6.32 21.45
N ASN A 98 3.94 -7.64 21.50
CA ASN A 98 4.82 -8.49 22.31
C ASN A 98 5.87 -9.26 21.48
N ALA A 99 6.06 -8.90 20.20
CA ALA A 99 7.04 -9.57 19.34
C ALA A 99 8.49 -9.25 19.79
N SER A 100 9.44 -10.10 19.40
CA SER A 100 10.86 -9.97 19.73
C SER A 100 11.48 -8.63 19.36
N PHE A 101 11.02 -7.99 18.29
CA PHE A 101 11.47 -6.68 17.83
C PHE A 101 10.85 -5.49 18.59
N ALA A 102 9.83 -5.72 19.43
CA ALA A 102 8.99 -4.62 19.96
C ALA A 102 9.79 -3.60 20.78
N ALA A 103 10.67 -4.04 21.67
CA ALA A 103 11.47 -3.14 22.49
C ALA A 103 12.41 -2.26 21.64
N GLN A 104 13.07 -2.84 20.64
CA GLN A 104 13.99 -2.12 19.77
C GLN A 104 13.22 -1.14 18.85
N ALA A 105 12.07 -1.54 18.34
CA ALA A 105 11.23 -0.68 17.51
C ALA A 105 10.68 0.52 18.30
N ARG A 106 10.19 0.31 19.52
CA ARG A 106 9.74 1.40 20.42
C ARG A 106 10.85 2.41 20.69
N GLU A 107 12.07 1.94 20.96
CA GLU A 107 13.22 2.81 21.23
C GLU A 107 13.64 3.59 19.99
N ALA A 108 13.65 2.98 18.79
CA ALA A 108 13.94 3.66 17.53
C ALA A 108 12.91 4.77 17.27
N LEU A 109 11.62 4.46 17.41
CA LEU A 109 10.54 5.43 17.22
C LEU A 109 10.61 6.58 18.23
N ARG A 110 10.89 6.29 19.51
CA ARG A 110 11.03 7.31 20.57
C ARG A 110 12.15 8.29 20.28
N LYS A 111 13.29 7.81 19.77
CA LYS A 111 14.42 8.66 19.38
C LYS A 111 14.09 9.55 18.19
N SER A 112 13.56 8.97 17.15
CA SER A 112 13.25 9.70 15.89
C SER A 112 12.11 10.70 16.08
N LEU A 113 10.97 10.26 16.66
CA LEU A 113 9.75 11.05 16.78
C LEU A 113 9.69 11.88 18.08
N SER A 114 10.85 12.32 18.58
CA SER A 114 10.92 13.23 19.71
C SER A 114 10.39 14.63 19.33
N ALA A 115 9.86 15.37 20.31
CA ALA A 115 9.36 16.73 20.10
C ALA A 115 10.43 17.65 19.49
N GLU A 116 11.69 17.52 19.93
CA GLU A 116 12.82 18.34 19.43
C GLU A 116 13.10 18.06 17.96
N ASN A 117 13.25 16.77 17.57
CA ASN A 117 13.50 16.40 16.18
C ASN A 117 12.37 16.85 15.25
N LEU A 118 11.13 16.63 15.64
CA LEU A 118 9.96 16.99 14.81
C LEU A 118 9.76 18.50 14.70
N LYS A 119 10.12 19.28 15.73
CA LYS A 119 10.15 20.74 15.65
C LYS A 119 11.21 21.23 14.65
N GLN A 120 12.40 20.65 14.69
CA GLN A 120 13.48 20.99 13.75
C GLN A 120 13.10 20.55 12.31
N GLU A 121 12.53 19.39 12.14
CA GLU A 121 11.99 18.88 10.88
C GLU A 121 10.96 19.85 10.27
N ALA A 122 10.02 20.32 11.10
CA ALA A 122 9.02 21.29 10.68
C ALA A 122 9.64 22.64 10.29
N ALA A 123 10.69 23.08 10.99
CA ALA A 123 11.44 24.28 10.63
C ALA A 123 12.16 24.12 9.29
N TYR A 124 12.81 22.97 9.05
CA TYR A 124 13.45 22.64 7.79
C TYR A 124 12.44 22.69 6.62
N LEU A 125 11.29 22.06 6.77
CA LEU A 125 10.27 22.05 5.72
C LEU A 125 9.71 23.48 5.43
N ARG A 126 9.71 24.39 6.39
CA ARG A 126 9.29 25.80 6.17
C ARG A 126 10.32 26.64 5.45
N GLY A 127 11.55 26.14 5.30
CA GLY A 127 12.63 26.85 4.63
C GLY A 127 12.30 27.24 3.20
N GLU A 128 12.97 28.24 2.69
CA GLU A 128 12.87 28.69 1.31
C GLU A 128 13.30 27.57 0.35
N GLY A 129 12.66 27.47 -0.82
CA GLY A 129 12.93 26.42 -1.81
C GLY A 129 12.38 25.02 -1.44
N ARG A 130 11.68 24.84 -0.30
CA ARG A 130 11.15 23.53 0.16
C ARG A 130 9.70 23.25 -0.23
N ALA A 131 9.05 24.12 -0.99
CA ALA A 131 7.61 23.99 -1.29
C ALA A 131 7.24 22.69 -2.04
N SER A 132 8.13 22.16 -2.88
CA SER A 132 7.94 20.90 -3.61
C SER A 132 8.59 19.68 -2.93
N PHE A 133 9.33 19.88 -1.83
CA PHE A 133 10.00 18.79 -1.12
C PHE A 133 9.01 17.70 -0.72
N GLU A 134 9.26 16.49 -1.17
CA GLU A 134 8.49 15.27 -0.87
C GLU A 134 7.00 15.27 -1.29
N ARG A 135 6.62 16.16 -2.16
CA ARG A 135 5.22 16.28 -2.63
C ARG A 135 5.00 15.52 -3.94
N PRO A 136 3.97 14.64 -4.08
CA PRO A 136 3.00 14.32 -3.03
C PRO A 136 3.38 13.13 -2.15
N TYR A 137 4.26 12.22 -2.60
CA TYR A 137 4.49 10.87 -2.07
C TYR A 137 4.92 10.86 -0.60
N GLY A 138 6.02 11.50 -0.28
CA GLY A 138 6.54 11.51 1.09
C GLY A 138 5.60 12.19 2.08
N LEU A 139 4.97 13.31 1.68
CA LEU A 139 3.97 13.97 2.53
C LEU A 139 2.73 13.09 2.77
N SER A 140 2.31 12.29 1.77
CA SER A 140 1.19 11.36 1.92
C SER A 140 1.54 10.20 2.86
N TRP A 141 2.77 9.68 2.81
CA TRP A 141 3.25 8.67 3.76
C TRP A 141 3.38 9.23 5.18
N LEU A 142 3.79 10.50 5.34
CA LEU A 142 3.78 11.17 6.64
C LEU A 142 2.38 11.21 7.24
N LEU A 143 1.39 11.60 6.45
CA LEU A 143 0.00 11.57 6.88
C LEU A 143 -0.46 10.14 7.22
N ARG A 144 0.02 9.15 6.48
CA ARG A 144 -0.27 7.73 6.78
C ARG A 144 0.31 7.29 8.12
N LEU A 145 1.54 7.73 8.44
CA LEU A 145 2.17 7.52 9.75
C LEU A 145 1.33 8.17 10.86
N GLY A 146 0.91 9.42 10.67
CA GLY A 146 0.05 10.12 11.63
C GLY A 146 -1.29 9.43 11.87
N ALA A 147 -1.93 8.90 10.83
CA ALA A 147 -3.14 8.10 10.96
C ALA A 147 -2.91 6.81 11.77
N GLU A 148 -1.80 6.11 11.53
CA GLU A 148 -1.47 4.87 12.24
C GLU A 148 -1.24 5.10 13.73
N LEU A 149 -0.54 6.18 14.09
CA LEU A 149 -0.32 6.58 15.50
C LEU A 149 -1.64 6.89 16.22
N ARG A 150 -2.60 7.56 15.55
CA ARG A 150 -3.91 7.88 16.16
C ARG A 150 -4.81 6.67 16.35
N GLU A 151 -4.66 5.66 15.53
CA GLU A 151 -5.42 4.43 15.66
C GLU A 151 -4.83 3.45 16.69
N TRP A 152 -3.64 3.73 17.19
CA TRP A 152 -2.96 2.88 18.16
C TRP A 152 -3.23 3.37 19.59
N ASP A 153 -3.99 2.61 20.35
CA ASP A 153 -4.28 2.89 21.76
C ASP A 153 -3.08 2.49 22.66
N ASP A 154 -2.12 3.41 22.77
CA ASP A 154 -0.85 3.23 23.45
C ASP A 154 -0.31 4.61 23.91
N ASP A 155 0.28 4.70 25.11
CA ASP A 155 0.77 5.98 25.65
C ASP A 155 1.88 6.59 24.80
N GLN A 156 2.83 5.77 24.36
CA GLN A 156 3.90 6.23 23.48
C GLN A 156 3.37 6.70 22.13
N ALA A 157 2.35 6.03 21.59
CA ALA A 157 1.71 6.45 20.35
C ALA A 157 1.01 7.81 20.50
N ARG A 158 0.35 8.06 21.63
CA ARG A 158 -0.26 9.36 21.95
C ARG A 158 0.75 10.48 22.00
N GLU A 159 1.89 10.25 22.68
CA GLU A 159 3.00 11.20 22.74
C GLU A 159 3.57 11.48 21.34
N MET A 160 3.94 10.44 20.59
CA MET A 160 4.48 10.58 19.24
C MET A 160 3.49 11.27 18.30
N SER A 161 2.19 10.98 18.41
CA SER A 161 1.13 11.64 17.62
C SER A 161 1.05 13.14 17.95
N ALA A 162 1.17 13.53 19.21
CA ALA A 162 1.21 14.92 19.62
C ALA A 162 2.45 15.64 19.06
N ASN A 163 3.62 15.00 19.15
CA ASN A 163 4.87 15.53 18.63
C ASN A 163 4.85 15.70 17.09
N LEU A 164 4.20 14.77 16.36
CA LEU A 164 4.12 14.78 14.90
C LEU A 164 3.16 15.86 14.37
N ARG A 165 2.21 16.33 15.19
CA ARG A 165 1.12 17.24 14.78
C ARG A 165 1.58 18.46 13.98
N PRO A 166 2.60 19.24 14.39
CA PRO A 166 3.04 20.42 13.64
C PRO A 166 3.53 20.08 12.22
N LEU A 167 4.11 18.91 12.03
CA LEU A 167 4.58 18.45 10.73
C LEU A 167 3.42 17.97 9.84
N GLU A 168 2.43 17.29 10.41
CA GLU A 168 1.19 16.91 9.72
C GLU A 168 0.40 18.13 9.25
N ASP A 169 0.21 19.12 10.14
CA ASP A 169 -0.53 20.35 9.82
C ASP A 169 0.11 21.08 8.64
N MET A 170 1.45 21.15 8.61
CA MET A 170 2.20 21.72 7.48
C MET A 170 2.06 20.89 6.20
N ALA A 171 2.10 19.56 6.27
CA ALA A 171 1.89 18.71 5.12
C ALA A 171 0.50 18.93 4.51
N ILE A 172 -0.54 18.99 5.37
CA ILE A 172 -1.92 19.28 4.94
C ILE A 172 -2.00 20.66 4.29
N GLU A 173 -1.40 21.67 4.88
CA GLU A 173 -1.40 23.04 4.35
C GLU A 173 -0.78 23.07 2.94
N ARG A 174 0.39 22.44 2.75
CA ARG A 174 1.04 22.35 1.45
C ARG A 174 0.21 21.61 0.41
N LEU A 175 -0.36 20.49 0.78
CA LEU A 175 -1.19 19.70 -0.11
C LEU A 175 -2.48 20.45 -0.49
N LYS A 176 -3.11 21.15 0.46
CA LYS A 176 -4.26 22.04 0.20
C LYS A 176 -3.90 23.20 -0.73
N ALA A 177 -2.71 23.78 -0.59
CA ALA A 177 -2.26 24.87 -1.44
C ALA A 177 -1.86 24.42 -2.85
N TRP A 178 -1.40 23.18 -2.99
CA TRP A 178 -0.91 22.65 -4.26
C TRP A 178 -2.03 22.02 -5.11
N LEU A 179 -2.87 21.17 -4.51
CA LEU A 179 -3.81 20.33 -5.22
C LEU A 179 -4.77 21.10 -6.14
N PRO A 180 -5.34 22.28 -5.75
CA PRO A 180 -6.18 23.07 -6.63
C PRO A 180 -5.45 23.67 -7.85
N LYS A 181 -4.13 23.85 -7.75
CA LYS A 181 -3.31 24.41 -8.84
C LYS A 181 -2.97 23.37 -9.91
N LEU A 182 -3.16 22.08 -9.60
CA LEU A 182 -2.86 21.00 -10.53
C LEU A 182 -3.93 20.94 -11.62
N SER A 183 -3.57 21.31 -12.84
CA SER A 183 -4.47 21.29 -14.02
C SER A 183 -4.73 19.87 -14.52
N HIS A 184 -3.71 19.01 -14.49
CA HIS A 184 -3.71 17.61 -14.91
C HIS A 184 -3.06 16.75 -13.83
N PRO A 185 -3.52 15.52 -13.60
CA PRO A 185 -2.86 14.61 -12.70
C PRO A 185 -1.55 14.08 -13.31
N VAL A 186 -0.59 13.77 -12.47
CA VAL A 186 0.63 13.06 -12.87
C VAL A 186 0.35 11.57 -12.90
N ARG A 187 0.47 10.93 -14.07
CA ARG A 187 0.15 9.52 -14.34
C ARG A 187 1.42 8.72 -14.66
N ILE A 188 2.32 8.64 -13.69
CA ILE A 188 3.57 7.86 -13.79
C ILE A 188 3.59 6.79 -12.71
N GLY A 189 4.43 5.79 -12.87
CA GLY A 189 4.59 4.70 -11.89
C GLY A 189 5.53 5.00 -10.74
N GLU A 190 5.85 6.29 -10.49
CA GLU A 190 6.82 6.73 -9.50
C GLU A 190 6.24 7.72 -8.47
N HIS A 191 7.13 8.36 -7.69
CA HIS A 191 6.83 9.20 -6.52
C HIS A 191 5.85 10.36 -6.80
N ASP A 192 5.83 10.89 -8.02
CA ASP A 192 4.95 12.00 -8.38
C ASP A 192 3.53 11.57 -8.72
N GLN A 193 3.22 10.27 -8.67
CA GLN A 193 1.89 9.75 -9.00
C GLN A 193 0.79 10.39 -8.14
N THR A 194 -0.13 11.08 -8.79
CA THR A 194 -1.22 11.80 -8.10
C THR A 194 -2.20 10.83 -7.44
N ALA A 195 -2.62 9.78 -8.13
CA ALA A 195 -3.66 8.86 -7.67
C ALA A 195 -3.28 8.16 -6.35
N PHE A 196 -2.06 7.64 -6.23
CA PHE A 196 -1.57 7.01 -5.01
C PHE A 196 -1.53 8.01 -3.84
N GLY A 197 -0.99 9.22 -4.09
CA GLY A 197 -0.95 10.27 -3.08
C GLY A 197 -2.35 10.61 -2.54
N LEU A 198 -3.34 10.80 -3.44
CA LEU A 198 -4.73 11.07 -3.06
C LEU A 198 -5.34 9.92 -2.23
N GLY A 199 -5.02 8.67 -2.54
CA GLY A 199 -5.48 7.52 -1.77
C GLY A 199 -5.05 7.58 -0.30
N LEU A 200 -3.75 7.82 -0.04
CA LEU A 200 -3.23 7.95 1.33
C LEU A 200 -3.75 9.19 2.06
N MET A 201 -3.87 10.33 1.36
CA MET A 201 -4.46 11.56 1.91
C MET A 201 -5.91 11.35 2.35
N LEU A 202 -6.70 10.64 1.55
CA LEU A 202 -8.10 10.36 1.85
C LEU A 202 -8.26 9.43 3.05
N ASP A 203 -7.43 8.38 3.11
CA ASP A 203 -7.40 7.46 4.25
C ASP A 203 -7.05 8.21 5.56
N TYR A 204 -6.06 9.12 5.52
CA TYR A 204 -5.73 9.98 6.66
C TYR A 204 -6.89 10.89 7.05
N ALA A 205 -7.47 11.61 6.08
CA ALA A 205 -8.53 12.56 6.34
C ALA A 205 -9.75 11.90 7.01
N ARG A 206 -10.09 10.69 6.60
CA ARG A 206 -11.16 9.88 7.20
C ARG A 206 -10.82 9.42 8.61
N THR A 207 -9.61 8.90 8.82
CA THR A 207 -9.13 8.47 10.15
C THR A 207 -9.15 9.62 11.15
N THR A 208 -8.75 10.82 10.72
CA THR A 208 -8.68 12.01 11.57
C THR A 208 -9.97 12.82 11.61
N LYS A 209 -11.01 12.38 10.89
CA LYS A 209 -12.29 13.09 10.75
C LYS A 209 -12.12 14.53 10.24
N ASN A 210 -11.14 14.74 9.35
CA ASN A 210 -10.91 16.01 8.69
C ASN A 210 -11.77 16.12 7.42
N ASP A 211 -13.05 16.37 7.58
CA ASP A 211 -14.03 16.38 6.49
C ASP A 211 -13.72 17.39 5.40
N SER A 212 -13.13 18.54 5.76
CA SER A 212 -12.76 19.55 4.77
C SER A 212 -11.64 19.07 3.85
N PHE A 213 -10.66 18.37 4.41
CA PHE A 213 -9.56 17.79 3.62
C PHE A 213 -10.06 16.58 2.82
N ALA A 214 -10.91 15.73 3.40
CA ALA A 214 -11.53 14.60 2.71
C ALA A 214 -12.32 15.05 1.47
N ARG A 215 -13.12 16.12 1.59
CA ARG A 215 -13.85 16.71 0.45
C ARG A 215 -12.89 17.21 -0.63
N LEU A 216 -11.91 18.03 -0.27
CA LEU A 216 -10.92 18.55 -1.23
C LEU A 216 -10.25 17.42 -2.04
N VAL A 217 -9.82 16.36 -1.36
CA VAL A 217 -9.15 15.20 -2.00
C VAL A 217 -10.13 14.43 -2.88
N SER A 218 -11.36 14.20 -2.42
CA SER A 218 -12.39 13.49 -3.20
C SER A 218 -12.80 14.28 -4.45
N ASP A 219 -12.95 15.60 -4.32
CA ASP A 219 -13.30 16.49 -5.45
C ASP A 219 -12.16 16.50 -6.50
N ALA A 220 -10.91 16.52 -6.04
CA ALA A 220 -9.76 16.43 -6.92
C ALA A 220 -9.70 15.08 -7.65
N ALA A 221 -9.93 13.96 -6.96
CA ALA A 221 -9.97 12.65 -7.59
C ALA A 221 -11.09 12.56 -8.65
N ARG A 222 -12.30 13.05 -8.34
CA ARG A 222 -13.41 13.12 -9.30
C ARG A 222 -13.06 14.03 -10.50
N LYS A 223 -12.48 15.20 -10.26
CA LYS A 223 -12.05 16.12 -11.33
C LYS A 223 -11.05 15.48 -12.28
N PHE A 224 -10.11 14.72 -11.76
CA PHE A 224 -9.01 14.17 -12.56
C PHE A 224 -9.37 12.86 -13.26
N PHE A 225 -10.19 12.00 -12.65
CA PHE A 225 -10.29 10.61 -13.08
C PHE A 225 -11.70 10.14 -13.45
N LEU A 226 -12.75 10.91 -13.10
CA LEU A 226 -14.13 10.44 -13.32
C LEU A 226 -14.47 10.21 -14.79
N SER A 227 -13.87 11.00 -15.71
CA SER A 227 -14.11 10.90 -17.16
C SER A 227 -13.16 9.95 -17.88
N ASP A 228 -12.18 9.36 -17.18
CA ASP A 228 -11.16 8.53 -17.80
C ASP A 228 -11.75 7.18 -18.24
N LYS A 229 -11.28 6.71 -19.40
CA LYS A 229 -11.70 5.47 -20.07
C LYS A 229 -10.51 4.79 -20.71
N ASP A 230 -10.66 3.49 -20.98
CA ASP A 230 -9.69 2.71 -21.77
C ASP A 230 -8.24 2.90 -21.32
N CYS A 231 -7.98 2.77 -19.99
CA CYS A 231 -6.64 2.98 -19.45
C CYS A 231 -5.62 2.10 -20.17
N PRO A 232 -4.50 2.68 -20.70
CA PRO A 232 -3.55 1.95 -21.54
C PRO A 232 -2.63 1.04 -20.70
N LEU A 233 -3.18 0.04 -20.02
CA LEU A 233 -2.44 -0.90 -19.15
C LEU A 233 -1.33 -1.65 -19.91
N ASN A 234 -1.42 -1.75 -21.23
CA ASN A 234 -0.38 -2.35 -22.08
C ASN A 234 0.90 -1.52 -22.20
N TYR A 235 0.89 -0.25 -21.76
CA TYR A 235 2.09 0.57 -21.63
C TYR A 235 2.78 0.40 -20.26
N GLU A 236 2.18 -0.36 -19.34
CA GLU A 236 2.75 -0.67 -18.03
C GLU A 236 3.43 -2.06 -18.01
N PRO A 237 4.55 -2.18 -17.29
CA PRO A 237 5.25 -1.10 -16.60
C PRO A 237 6.15 -0.28 -17.53
N SER A 238 6.42 0.97 -17.11
CA SER A 238 7.65 1.66 -17.50
C SER A 238 8.86 1.03 -16.79
N GLY A 239 10.08 1.28 -17.27
CA GLY A 239 11.28 0.56 -16.82
C GLY A 239 11.61 0.66 -15.32
N GLU A 240 11.11 1.68 -14.62
CA GLU A 240 11.44 2.00 -13.24
C GLU A 240 10.18 2.16 -12.35
N ASP A 241 9.03 1.67 -12.81
CA ASP A 241 7.77 1.78 -12.06
C ASP A 241 7.77 0.93 -10.79
N PHE A 242 7.29 1.51 -9.67
CA PHE A 242 6.93 0.77 -8.46
C PHE A 242 5.44 0.93 -8.08
N LEU A 243 4.71 1.73 -8.87
CA LEU A 243 3.26 1.91 -8.82
C LEU A 243 2.68 1.70 -10.23
N SER A 244 1.45 1.19 -10.31
CA SER A 244 0.71 1.13 -11.57
C SER A 244 -0.13 2.39 -11.72
N PRO A 245 0.02 3.20 -12.77
CA PRO A 245 -0.86 4.33 -13.03
C PRO A 245 -2.34 3.91 -13.14
N CYS A 246 -2.66 2.93 -13.97
CA CYS A 246 -4.05 2.47 -14.16
C CYS A 246 -4.67 1.89 -12.88
N LEU A 247 -3.96 0.98 -12.19
CA LEU A 247 -4.49 0.41 -10.95
C LEU A 247 -4.53 1.45 -9.82
N GLY A 248 -3.61 2.41 -9.78
CA GLY A 248 -3.61 3.52 -8.83
C GLY A 248 -4.84 4.41 -8.98
N GLU A 249 -5.24 4.73 -10.21
CA GLU A 249 -6.48 5.46 -10.49
C GLU A 249 -7.70 4.66 -10.04
N ALA A 250 -7.78 3.38 -10.37
CA ALA A 250 -8.88 2.52 -9.92
C ALA A 250 -8.92 2.39 -8.37
N ASP A 251 -7.76 2.32 -7.72
CA ASP A 251 -7.65 2.21 -6.27
C ASP A 251 -8.08 3.49 -5.53
N VAL A 252 -7.82 4.68 -6.08
CA VAL A 252 -8.37 5.92 -5.51
C VAL A 252 -9.85 6.10 -5.82
N MET A 253 -10.30 5.75 -7.04
CA MET A 253 -11.70 5.94 -7.42
C MET A 253 -12.65 5.01 -6.64
N ARG A 254 -12.26 3.78 -6.28
CA ARG A 254 -13.06 2.93 -5.38
C ARG A 254 -13.28 3.54 -3.99
N ARG A 255 -12.38 4.44 -3.55
CA ARG A 255 -12.53 5.15 -2.26
C ARG A 255 -13.49 6.33 -2.36
N VAL A 256 -13.75 6.83 -3.56
CA VAL A 256 -14.49 8.08 -3.81
C VAL A 256 -15.88 7.84 -4.34
N LEU A 257 -16.05 6.78 -5.14
CA LEU A 257 -17.33 6.40 -5.75
C LEU A 257 -18.10 5.43 -4.84
N THR A 258 -19.42 5.45 -4.96
CA THR A 258 -20.25 4.36 -4.42
C THR A 258 -19.96 3.05 -5.17
N GLN A 259 -20.28 1.90 -4.60
CA GLN A 259 -20.06 0.61 -5.25
C GLN A 259 -20.68 0.54 -6.67
N VAL A 260 -21.90 1.05 -6.83
CA VAL A 260 -22.61 1.06 -8.12
C VAL A 260 -21.90 1.97 -9.14
N GLU A 261 -21.53 3.19 -8.72
CA GLU A 261 -20.78 4.12 -9.56
C GLU A 261 -19.42 3.53 -9.96
N PHE A 262 -18.70 2.95 -8.99
CA PHE A 262 -17.39 2.37 -9.22
C PHE A 262 -17.43 1.18 -10.18
N THR A 263 -18.39 0.27 -9.99
CA THR A 263 -18.56 -0.90 -10.86
C THR A 263 -18.79 -0.49 -12.33
N LYS A 264 -19.62 0.54 -12.54
CA LYS A 264 -19.88 1.10 -13.87
C LYS A 264 -18.65 1.79 -14.45
N TRP A 265 -18.04 2.69 -13.67
CA TRP A 265 -16.84 3.43 -14.09
C TRP A 265 -15.67 2.49 -14.44
N LEU A 266 -15.44 1.45 -13.64
CA LEU A 266 -14.37 0.48 -13.88
C LEU A 266 -14.57 -0.29 -15.19
N THR A 267 -15.82 -0.51 -15.63
CA THR A 267 -16.11 -1.17 -16.91
C THR A 267 -15.62 -0.34 -18.10
N ASP A 268 -15.82 0.98 -18.03
CA ASP A 268 -15.36 1.89 -19.09
C ASP A 268 -13.86 2.18 -18.97
N PHE A 269 -13.32 2.21 -17.75
CA PHE A 269 -11.93 2.54 -17.49
C PHE A 269 -10.95 1.40 -17.77
N MET A 270 -11.31 0.16 -17.39
CA MET A 270 -10.47 -1.03 -17.59
C MET A 270 -11.28 -2.17 -18.27
N PRO A 271 -11.70 -1.99 -19.54
CA PRO A 271 -12.50 -2.99 -20.27
C PRO A 271 -11.73 -4.28 -20.56
N GLN A 272 -10.40 -4.25 -20.46
CA GLN A 272 -9.51 -5.41 -20.66
C GLN A 272 -9.52 -6.42 -19.50
N ILE A 273 -10.14 -6.12 -18.34
CA ILE A 273 -10.27 -7.10 -17.26
C ILE A 273 -11.16 -8.26 -17.72
N PRO A 274 -10.66 -9.52 -17.74
CA PRO A 274 -11.44 -10.65 -18.19
C PRO A 274 -12.70 -10.89 -17.34
N MET A 275 -13.79 -11.26 -18.01
CA MET A 275 -15.05 -11.62 -17.36
C MET A 275 -15.32 -13.11 -17.49
N THR A 276 -15.71 -13.80 -16.42
CA THR A 276 -16.15 -15.20 -16.49
C THR A 276 -17.37 -15.35 -17.39
N GLY A 277 -17.39 -16.43 -18.20
CA GLY A 277 -18.52 -16.73 -19.10
C GLY A 277 -18.50 -16.01 -20.46
N ASN A 278 -17.54 -15.14 -20.75
CA ASN A 278 -17.26 -14.66 -22.10
C ASN A 278 -16.16 -15.52 -22.74
N PRO A 279 -16.21 -15.78 -24.06
CA PRO A 279 -15.06 -16.32 -24.75
C PRO A 279 -13.89 -15.35 -24.56
N PRO A 280 -12.66 -15.84 -24.31
CA PRO A 280 -11.51 -14.96 -24.13
C PRO A 280 -11.31 -14.12 -25.40
N SER A 281 -11.36 -12.81 -25.25
CA SER A 281 -11.06 -11.85 -26.33
C SER A 281 -9.57 -11.91 -26.75
N HIS A 282 -8.74 -12.62 -25.98
CA HIS A 282 -7.30 -12.81 -26.19
C HIS A 282 -6.92 -14.26 -25.86
N GLY A 283 -7.10 -15.20 -26.77
CA GLY A 283 -6.55 -16.56 -26.72
C GLY A 283 -6.96 -17.46 -25.54
N PRO A 284 -6.68 -18.77 -25.61
CA PRO A 284 -6.89 -19.71 -24.51
C PRO A 284 -5.90 -19.42 -23.39
N GLY A 285 -6.34 -18.91 -22.26
CA GLY A 285 -5.51 -18.56 -21.09
C GLY A 285 -6.02 -17.34 -20.30
N ALA A 286 -6.93 -16.56 -20.87
CA ALA A 286 -7.40 -15.31 -20.29
C ALA A 286 -8.24 -15.43 -19.00
N ALA A 287 -8.59 -16.63 -18.56
CA ALA A 287 -9.30 -16.88 -17.31
C ALA A 287 -8.36 -16.99 -16.10
N SER A 288 -7.06 -17.17 -16.32
CA SER A 288 -5.99 -17.16 -15.33
C SER A 288 -5.45 -15.72 -15.20
N GLY A 289 -4.75 -15.38 -14.11
CA GLY A 289 -4.14 -14.06 -13.90
C GLY A 289 -3.19 -13.56 -15.01
N ASP A 290 -3.11 -14.25 -16.14
CA ASP A 290 -2.22 -13.97 -17.27
C ASP A 290 -2.51 -12.67 -18.03
N TRP A 291 -3.69 -12.06 -17.80
CA TRP A 291 -4.04 -10.76 -18.38
C TRP A 291 -3.18 -9.61 -17.79
N LEU A 292 -2.64 -9.82 -16.59
CA LEU A 292 -1.71 -8.91 -15.91
C LEU A 292 -0.65 -9.74 -15.18
N LYS A 293 0.45 -9.98 -15.84
CA LYS A 293 1.54 -10.83 -15.30
C LYS A 293 2.41 -10.05 -14.30
N PRO A 294 2.92 -10.74 -13.26
CA PRO A 294 4.00 -10.18 -12.44
C PRO A 294 5.22 -9.84 -13.28
N VAL A 295 5.95 -8.82 -12.84
CA VAL A 295 7.20 -8.40 -13.44
C VAL A 295 8.38 -8.98 -12.67
N VAL A 296 9.54 -9.06 -13.33
CA VAL A 296 10.79 -9.51 -12.72
C VAL A 296 11.79 -8.39 -12.85
N SER A 297 12.40 -7.99 -11.74
CA SER A 297 13.55 -7.07 -11.78
C SER A 297 14.74 -7.78 -12.42
N PRO A 298 15.32 -7.24 -13.50
CA PRO A 298 16.48 -7.84 -14.15
C PRO A 298 17.75 -7.72 -13.31
N ASP A 299 17.83 -6.70 -12.44
CA ASP A 299 18.94 -6.47 -11.51
C ASP A 299 18.41 -5.83 -10.21
N PRO A 300 18.17 -6.63 -9.15
CA PRO A 300 17.72 -6.11 -7.85
C PRO A 300 18.78 -5.26 -7.10
N SER A 301 20.03 -5.23 -7.56
CA SER A 301 21.08 -4.38 -7.00
C SER A 301 21.12 -2.98 -7.60
N ASP A 302 20.46 -2.76 -8.73
CA ASP A 302 20.24 -1.43 -9.28
C ASP A 302 19.07 -0.76 -8.54
N PRO A 303 19.28 0.46 -7.95
CA PRO A 303 18.27 1.12 -7.13
C PRO A 303 16.99 1.49 -7.90
N LYS A 304 17.08 1.65 -9.23
CA LYS A 304 15.92 1.96 -10.06
C LYS A 304 15.22 0.70 -10.57
N LEU A 305 15.96 -0.33 -10.96
CA LEU A 305 15.37 -1.58 -11.41
C LEU A 305 14.74 -2.39 -10.26
N ALA A 306 15.25 -2.23 -9.03
CA ALA A 306 14.60 -2.79 -7.82
C ALA A 306 13.18 -2.25 -7.60
N HIS A 307 12.78 -1.13 -8.22
CA HIS A 307 11.42 -0.60 -8.21
C HIS A 307 10.40 -1.63 -8.74
N LEU A 308 10.75 -2.42 -9.73
CA LEU A 308 9.86 -3.43 -10.32
C LEU A 308 9.42 -4.51 -9.32
N ASP A 309 10.22 -4.81 -8.30
CA ASP A 309 9.83 -5.70 -7.20
C ASP A 309 8.71 -5.07 -6.36
N GLY A 310 8.80 -3.77 -6.11
CA GLY A 310 7.77 -3.00 -5.43
C GLY A 310 6.48 -2.86 -6.24
N LEU A 311 6.58 -2.86 -7.57
CA LEU A 311 5.41 -2.83 -8.45
C LEU A 311 4.52 -4.06 -8.24
N ASN A 312 5.10 -5.25 -8.04
CA ASN A 312 4.30 -6.43 -7.73
C ASN A 312 3.54 -6.28 -6.41
N LEU A 313 4.18 -5.75 -5.37
CA LEU A 313 3.51 -5.49 -4.09
C LEU A 313 2.37 -4.46 -4.24
N SER A 314 2.62 -3.37 -4.95
CA SER A 314 1.64 -2.30 -5.14
C SER A 314 0.47 -2.75 -6.03
N ARG A 315 0.71 -3.47 -7.10
CA ARG A 315 -0.34 -4.06 -7.93
C ARG A 315 -1.21 -5.02 -7.13
N ALA A 316 -0.61 -5.85 -6.27
CA ALA A 316 -1.37 -6.78 -5.44
C ALA A 316 -2.36 -6.04 -4.52
N TRP A 317 -1.93 -5.03 -3.74
CA TRP A 317 -2.87 -4.32 -2.87
C TRP A 317 -3.91 -3.48 -3.62
N MET A 318 -3.55 -2.93 -4.79
CA MET A 318 -4.50 -2.18 -5.62
C MET A 318 -5.58 -3.11 -6.18
N LEU A 319 -5.20 -4.30 -6.68
CA LEU A 319 -6.14 -5.34 -7.13
C LEU A 319 -7.05 -5.84 -6.01
N GLU A 320 -6.50 -6.12 -4.81
CA GLU A 320 -7.29 -6.47 -3.63
C GLU A 320 -8.25 -5.34 -3.23
N GLY A 321 -7.79 -4.10 -3.34
CA GLY A 321 -8.62 -2.92 -3.11
C GLY A 321 -9.79 -2.84 -4.08
N ILE A 322 -9.55 -3.00 -5.38
CA ILE A 322 -10.57 -3.04 -6.44
C ILE A 322 -11.59 -4.17 -6.14
N LEU A 323 -11.09 -5.37 -5.83
CA LEU A 323 -11.94 -6.51 -5.46
C LEU A 323 -12.86 -6.21 -4.28
N SER A 324 -12.38 -5.49 -3.27
CA SER A 324 -13.16 -5.15 -2.07
C SER A 324 -14.33 -4.23 -2.35
N ALA A 325 -14.30 -3.47 -3.45
CA ALA A 325 -15.33 -2.53 -3.84
C ALA A 325 -16.32 -3.07 -4.88
N LEU A 326 -16.07 -4.26 -5.44
CA LEU A 326 -16.97 -4.89 -6.41
C LEU A 326 -18.04 -5.75 -5.74
N PRO A 327 -19.26 -5.85 -6.32
CA PRO A 327 -20.27 -6.81 -5.91
C PRO A 327 -19.72 -8.25 -5.90
N GLN A 328 -20.27 -9.12 -5.04
CA GLN A 328 -19.80 -10.50 -4.92
C GLN A 328 -20.01 -11.34 -6.19
N ASP A 329 -20.99 -11.00 -6.98
CA ASP A 329 -21.36 -11.63 -8.25
C ASP A 329 -20.71 -10.96 -9.48
N ASP A 330 -19.82 -9.98 -9.28
CA ASP A 330 -19.12 -9.32 -10.39
C ASP A 330 -18.23 -10.32 -11.14
N ARG A 331 -18.42 -10.41 -12.45
CA ARG A 331 -17.79 -11.41 -13.33
C ARG A 331 -16.29 -11.23 -13.50
N ARG A 332 -15.71 -10.08 -13.08
CA ARG A 332 -14.27 -9.76 -13.12
C ARG A 332 -13.53 -10.31 -11.91
N ARG A 333 -14.23 -10.68 -10.83
CA ARG A 333 -13.61 -11.04 -9.55
C ARG A 333 -12.57 -12.15 -9.67
N ALA A 334 -12.86 -13.20 -10.42
CA ALA A 334 -11.94 -14.33 -10.56
C ALA A 334 -10.61 -13.92 -11.21
N ALA A 335 -10.64 -13.12 -12.27
CA ALA A 335 -9.45 -12.63 -12.96
C ALA A 335 -8.63 -11.66 -12.07
N LEU A 336 -9.32 -10.75 -11.36
CA LEU A 336 -8.68 -9.82 -10.43
C LEU A 336 -8.03 -10.56 -9.25
N GLN A 337 -8.69 -11.58 -8.69
CA GLN A 337 -8.16 -12.37 -7.59
C GLN A 337 -6.93 -13.16 -8.00
N ALA A 338 -6.98 -13.82 -9.16
CA ALA A 338 -5.84 -14.59 -9.69
C ALA A 338 -4.62 -13.68 -9.94
N ALA A 339 -4.83 -12.50 -10.54
CA ALA A 339 -3.77 -11.52 -10.73
C ALA A 339 -3.22 -10.98 -9.39
N ALA A 340 -4.08 -10.66 -8.43
CA ALA A 340 -3.68 -10.19 -7.10
C ALA A 340 -2.78 -11.21 -6.40
N GLU A 341 -3.15 -12.49 -6.42
CA GLU A 341 -2.38 -13.57 -5.81
C GLU A 341 -1.02 -13.80 -6.49
N ALA A 342 -0.99 -13.77 -7.83
CA ALA A 342 0.25 -13.87 -8.59
C ALA A 342 1.22 -12.74 -8.24
N HIS A 343 0.75 -11.50 -8.23
CA HIS A 343 1.55 -10.33 -7.85
C HIS A 343 1.96 -10.34 -6.38
N ARG A 344 1.08 -10.75 -5.47
CA ARG A 344 1.38 -10.93 -4.04
C ARG A 344 2.52 -11.91 -3.84
N THR A 345 2.45 -13.08 -4.48
CA THR A 345 3.45 -14.13 -4.38
C THR A 345 4.80 -13.65 -4.90
N ALA A 346 4.83 -13.07 -6.10
CA ALA A 346 6.06 -12.55 -6.69
C ALA A 346 6.67 -11.41 -5.86
N GLY A 347 5.86 -10.44 -5.44
CA GLY A 347 6.32 -9.30 -4.67
C GLY A 347 6.86 -9.69 -3.28
N LEU A 348 6.18 -10.57 -2.55
CA LEU A 348 6.65 -11.03 -1.24
C LEU A 348 7.92 -11.87 -1.32
N ALA A 349 8.11 -12.64 -2.40
CA ALA A 349 9.34 -13.40 -2.63
C ALA A 349 10.56 -12.49 -2.83
N ALA A 350 10.38 -11.30 -3.42
CA ALA A 350 11.44 -10.33 -3.64
C ALA A 350 11.89 -9.59 -2.36
N VAL A 351 11.10 -9.59 -1.29
CA VAL A 351 11.44 -8.89 -0.02
C VAL A 351 12.43 -9.75 0.78
N THR A 352 13.66 -9.84 0.33
CA THR A 352 14.70 -10.66 0.97
C THR A 352 15.61 -9.88 1.90
N GLY A 353 15.84 -8.60 1.62
CA GLY A 353 16.87 -7.77 2.27
C GLY A 353 18.30 -8.10 1.82
N ALA A 354 18.48 -8.86 0.73
CA ALA A 354 19.79 -9.20 0.20
C ALA A 354 20.53 -7.97 -0.36
N HIS A 355 19.79 -7.00 -0.91
CA HIS A 355 20.29 -5.75 -1.45
C HIS A 355 19.67 -4.58 -0.70
N TYR A 356 20.49 -3.58 -0.34
CA TYR A 356 20.02 -2.39 0.38
C TYR A 356 19.07 -1.54 -0.48
N GLU A 357 19.27 -1.54 -1.78
CA GLU A 357 18.52 -0.80 -2.79
C GLU A 357 17.01 -1.09 -2.73
N GLY A 358 16.63 -2.34 -2.53
CA GLY A 358 15.24 -2.74 -2.24
C GLY A 358 14.94 -2.87 -0.74
N GLY A 359 15.92 -3.33 0.04
CA GLY A 359 15.75 -3.68 1.45
C GLY A 359 15.29 -2.52 2.34
N HIS A 360 15.64 -1.27 2.03
CA HIS A 360 15.29 -0.10 2.83
C HIS A 360 13.82 0.33 2.69
N TRP A 361 13.06 -0.15 1.69
CA TRP A 361 11.69 0.32 1.44
C TRP A 361 10.67 -0.79 1.13
N LEU A 362 11.06 -1.90 0.48
CA LEU A 362 10.15 -3.00 0.10
C LEU A 362 9.41 -3.59 1.31
N GLY A 363 10.05 -3.60 2.49
CA GLY A 363 9.43 -4.03 3.74
C GLY A 363 8.15 -3.26 4.08
N SER A 364 8.12 -1.95 3.82
CA SER A 364 6.94 -1.11 4.06
C SER A 364 5.79 -1.47 3.12
N PHE A 365 6.09 -1.73 1.86
CA PHE A 365 5.11 -2.17 0.86
C PHE A 365 4.55 -3.56 1.20
N ALA A 366 5.43 -4.49 1.63
CA ALA A 366 5.01 -5.81 2.09
C ALA A 366 4.07 -5.73 3.31
N VAL A 367 4.36 -4.87 4.28
CA VAL A 367 3.50 -4.66 5.46
C VAL A 367 2.18 -3.99 5.08
N TYR A 368 2.19 -3.02 4.16
CA TYR A 368 0.97 -2.39 3.66
C TYR A 368 0.04 -3.41 3.01
N LEU A 369 0.58 -4.27 2.15
CA LEU A 369 -0.13 -5.36 1.50
C LEU A 369 -0.64 -6.39 2.51
N THR A 370 0.25 -6.98 3.31
CA THR A 370 -0.06 -8.13 4.18
C THR A 370 -0.99 -7.79 5.34
N THR A 371 -0.98 -6.54 5.79
CA THR A 371 -1.92 -6.05 6.81
C THR A 371 -3.19 -5.45 6.20
N GLN A 372 -3.38 -5.56 4.89
CA GLN A 372 -4.55 -5.05 4.14
C GLN A 372 -4.88 -3.59 4.48
N ARG A 373 -3.83 -2.77 4.64
CA ARG A 373 -3.99 -1.42 5.17
C ARG A 373 -4.74 -0.48 4.24
N GLY A 374 -4.68 -0.72 2.93
CA GLY A 374 -5.43 0.00 1.91
C GLY A 374 -6.92 -0.38 1.82
N ILE A 375 -7.37 -1.44 2.50
CA ILE A 375 -8.75 -1.92 2.47
C ILE A 375 -9.47 -1.42 3.73
N GLN A 376 -10.50 -0.61 3.56
CA GLN A 376 -11.36 -0.21 4.67
C GLN A 376 -12.24 -1.41 5.05
N LYS A 377 -12.08 -1.93 6.28
CA LYS A 377 -13.08 -2.84 6.85
C LYS A 377 -14.29 -1.99 7.22
N GLU A 378 -15.44 -2.26 6.60
CA GLU A 378 -16.71 -1.70 7.03
C GLU A 378 -16.85 -1.91 8.54
N GLY A 379 -17.17 -0.82 9.24
CA GLY A 379 -17.16 -0.63 10.67
C GLY A 379 -17.42 -1.84 11.55
N THR A 380 -16.41 -2.25 12.29
CA THR A 380 -16.63 -2.79 13.62
C THR A 380 -17.09 -1.61 14.49
N THR A 381 -18.37 -1.28 14.37
CA THR A 381 -19.04 -0.47 15.38
C THR A 381 -19.00 -1.31 16.65
N SER A 382 -18.16 -0.91 17.60
CA SER A 382 -18.12 -1.44 18.95
C SER A 382 -19.58 -1.39 19.48
N GLN A 383 -20.25 -2.52 19.50
CA GLN A 383 -21.44 -2.70 20.33
C GLN A 383 -20.96 -2.55 21.78
N LYS A 384 -21.05 -1.32 22.32
CA LYS A 384 -21.12 -1.13 23.75
C LYS A 384 -22.30 -1.95 24.24
N LYS A 385 -22.02 -3.07 24.88
CA LYS A 385 -22.96 -3.79 25.73
C LYS A 385 -23.40 -2.81 26.82
N ASN A 386 -24.53 -2.15 26.64
CA ASN A 386 -25.26 -1.55 27.73
C ASN A 386 -25.82 -2.70 28.60
N GLY A 387 -25.03 -3.12 29.55
CA GLY A 387 -25.48 -3.94 30.66
C GLY A 387 -26.23 -3.02 31.63
N ALA A 388 -27.49 -2.80 31.38
CA ALA A 388 -28.40 -2.28 32.43
C ALA A 388 -28.63 -3.40 33.43
N SER A 389 -28.01 -3.27 34.58
CA SER A 389 -28.35 -4.01 35.79
C SER A 389 -29.66 -3.47 36.32
N GLU A 390 -30.75 -4.16 36.06
CA GLU A 390 -31.98 -4.05 36.90
C GLU A 390 -31.67 -4.63 38.26
N LYS A 391 -31.49 -3.78 39.25
CA LYS A 391 -31.63 -4.16 40.66
C LYS A 391 -33.13 -4.05 41.03
N ALA A 392 -33.75 -5.20 41.12
CA ALA A 392 -34.96 -5.33 41.93
C ALA A 392 -34.57 -5.21 43.41
N GLY A 393 -35.19 -4.33 44.12
CA GLY A 393 -35.19 -4.25 45.59
C GLY A 393 -36.60 -4.19 46.11
N PRO A 394 -36.85 -4.65 47.32
CA PRO A 394 -38.16 -5.07 47.82
C PRO A 394 -39.15 -3.95 48.00
#